data_e34ce0c563746104a506a39758185b39
#
_entry.id   e34ce0c563746104a506a39758185b39
#
_cell.length_a   1.000
_cell.length_b   1.000
_cell.length_c   1.000
_cell.angle_alpha   90.00
_cell.angle_beta   90.00
_cell.angle_gamma   90.00
#
_symmetry.space_group_name_H-M   'P 1'
#
loop_
_entity.id
_entity.type
_entity.pdbx_description
1 polymer ?
#
loop_
_entity_poly.entity_id
_entity_poly.type
_entity_poly.pdbx_seq_one_letter_code
_entity_poly.pdbx_strand_id
1 'polypeptide(L)'
;MIAGIYPLMPQETPCVCSTLRRATRAVTAMYDAALAPSGLRITQFSVLVVLGRLGPLPVTRLAAEVALDRSTMGRNLDPLERRGLVRIKAGDVDQRERVAHLTAAGERAIETARPHWRAAQERIATLVPPFAIRSLADQLDALRPT
;
A
#
# COMPACT_ATOMS: atom_id res chain seq x y z
N MET A 1 10.94 -26.73 37.07
CA MET A 1 10.23 -25.44 37.15
C MET A 1 11.28 -24.34 37.25
N ILE A 2 11.71 -23.78 36.16
CA ILE A 2 12.64 -22.65 36.16
C ILE A 2 11.78 -21.42 35.96
N ALA A 3 11.35 -20.84 37.09
CA ALA A 3 10.73 -19.54 37.11
C ALA A 3 11.78 -18.50 36.68
N GLY A 4 11.49 -17.83 35.59
CA GLY A 4 12.41 -16.98 34.89
C GLY A 4 13.04 -15.90 35.73
N ILE A 5 14.35 -15.87 35.67
CA ILE A 5 15.18 -14.73 36.01
C ILE A 5 15.17 -13.80 34.79
N TYR A 6 14.02 -13.19 34.52
CA TYR A 6 14.00 -11.91 33.80
C TYR A 6 13.73 -10.87 34.88
N PRO A 7 14.70 -9.98 35.20
CA PRO A 7 14.39 -8.82 35.99
C PRO A 7 13.21 -8.12 35.33
N LEU A 8 12.23 -7.69 36.14
CA LEU A 8 11.15 -6.80 35.72
C LEU A 8 11.82 -5.56 35.12
N MET A 9 12.03 -5.60 33.80
CA MET A 9 12.40 -4.42 33.05
C MET A 9 11.30 -3.40 33.31
N PRO A 10 11.62 -2.15 33.64
CA PRO A 10 10.63 -1.08 33.68
C PRO A 10 9.88 -1.19 32.33
N GLN A 11 8.54 -1.05 32.36
CA GLN A 11 7.70 -1.27 31.18
C GLN A 11 8.32 -0.51 30.00
N GLU A 12 9.09 -1.22 29.20
CA GLU A 12 9.81 -0.64 28.09
C GLU A 12 8.76 -0.07 27.14
N THR A 13 8.93 1.18 26.78
CA THR A 13 8.13 1.81 25.75
C THR A 13 8.13 0.89 24.54
N PRO A 14 6.97 0.43 24.04
CA PRO A 14 6.93 -0.50 22.93
C PRO A 14 7.73 0.04 21.73
N CYS A 15 8.52 -0.79 21.09
CA CYS A 15 9.29 -0.40 19.91
C CYS A 15 8.36 0.20 18.86
N VAL A 16 8.59 1.44 18.48
CA VAL A 16 7.77 2.18 17.51
C VAL A 16 7.68 1.43 16.19
N CYS A 17 8.79 0.90 15.68
CA CYS A 17 8.82 0.14 14.44
C CYS A 17 7.92 -1.11 14.50
N SER A 18 7.98 -1.89 15.58
CA SER A 18 7.13 -3.06 15.77
C SER A 18 5.66 -2.69 15.91
N THR A 19 5.37 -1.59 16.58
CA THR A 19 4.01 -1.08 16.78
C THR A 19 3.40 -0.65 15.44
N LEU A 20 4.13 0.13 14.64
CA LEU A 20 3.68 0.58 13.32
C LEU A 20 3.52 -0.59 12.36
N ARG A 21 4.45 -1.56 12.37
CA ARG A 21 4.33 -2.76 11.53
C ARG A 21 3.08 -3.56 11.87
N ARG A 22 2.78 -3.72 13.15
CA ARG A 22 1.56 -4.42 13.60
C ARG A 22 0.30 -3.65 13.21
N ALA A 23 0.28 -2.34 13.36
CA ALA A 23 -0.82 -1.47 12.94
C ALA A 23 -1.04 -1.56 11.42
N THR A 24 0.02 -1.46 10.62
CA THR A 24 -0.05 -1.59 9.16
C THR A 24 -0.62 -2.93 8.73
N ARG A 25 -0.21 -4.03 9.37
CA ARG A 25 -0.76 -5.36 9.07
C ARG A 25 -2.26 -5.45 9.35
N ALA A 26 -2.72 -4.91 10.48
CA ALA A 26 -4.14 -4.90 10.85
C ALA A 26 -4.97 -4.08 9.85
N VAL A 27 -4.49 -2.89 9.50
CA VAL A 27 -5.14 -2.01 8.52
C VAL A 27 -5.18 -2.66 7.13
N THR A 28 -4.07 -3.23 6.68
CA THR A 28 -3.99 -3.95 5.39
C THR A 28 -5.00 -5.10 5.33
N ALA A 29 -5.06 -5.93 6.37
CA ALA A 29 -6.01 -7.04 6.43
C ALA A 29 -7.48 -6.57 6.37
N MET A 30 -7.77 -5.46 7.03
CA MET A 30 -9.12 -4.87 7.01
C MET A 30 -9.51 -4.35 5.62
N TYR A 31 -8.58 -3.65 4.93
CA TYR A 31 -8.83 -3.20 3.56
C TYR A 31 -8.95 -4.37 2.58
N ASP A 32 -8.08 -5.37 2.70
CA ASP A 32 -8.12 -6.55 1.84
C ASP A 32 -9.47 -7.30 1.99
N ALA A 33 -9.96 -7.43 3.21
CA ALA A 33 -11.28 -8.01 3.46
C ALA A 33 -12.40 -7.18 2.82
N ALA A 34 -12.36 -5.87 2.96
CA ALA A 34 -13.37 -4.97 2.37
C ALA A 34 -13.34 -5.01 0.83
N LEU A 35 -12.15 -5.09 0.23
CA LEU A 35 -11.94 -5.10 -1.22
C LEU A 35 -12.16 -6.48 -1.87
N ALA A 36 -12.27 -7.55 -1.08
CA ALA A 36 -12.39 -8.92 -1.59
C ALA A 36 -13.47 -9.08 -2.68
N PRO A 37 -14.68 -8.47 -2.59
CA PRO A 37 -15.69 -8.57 -3.64
C PRO A 37 -15.25 -8.01 -5.00
N SER A 38 -14.31 -7.06 -5.01
CA SER A 38 -13.73 -6.51 -6.26
C SER A 38 -12.60 -7.36 -6.84
N GLY A 39 -12.13 -8.37 -6.11
CA GLY A 39 -10.98 -9.19 -6.49
C GLY A 39 -9.64 -8.46 -6.38
N LEU A 40 -9.58 -7.30 -5.73
CA LEU A 40 -8.35 -6.54 -5.51
C LEU A 40 -7.91 -6.61 -4.05
N ARG A 41 -6.60 -6.54 -3.85
CA ARG A 41 -5.98 -6.21 -2.56
C ARG A 41 -5.73 -4.71 -2.47
N ILE A 42 -5.57 -4.18 -1.27
CA ILE A 42 -5.34 -2.74 -1.07
C ILE A 42 -4.09 -2.24 -1.82
N THR A 43 -3.01 -3.00 -1.83
CA THR A 43 -1.80 -2.64 -2.57
C THR A 43 -2.04 -2.57 -4.07
N GLN A 44 -2.82 -3.49 -4.63
CA GLN A 44 -3.19 -3.50 -6.04
C GLN A 44 -4.12 -2.31 -6.38
N PHE A 45 -5.12 -2.06 -5.55
CA PHE A 45 -6.01 -0.90 -5.70
C PHE A 45 -5.21 0.41 -5.67
N SER A 46 -4.26 0.55 -4.75
CA SER A 46 -3.39 1.74 -4.65
C SER A 46 -2.56 1.94 -5.92
N VAL A 47 -2.00 0.88 -6.48
CA VAL A 47 -1.24 0.92 -7.74
C VAL A 47 -2.12 1.44 -8.89
N LEU A 48 -3.33 0.89 -9.04
CA LEU A 48 -4.26 1.32 -10.09
C LEU A 48 -4.67 2.79 -9.91
N VAL A 49 -4.98 3.21 -8.69
CA VAL A 49 -5.39 4.59 -8.37
C VAL A 49 -4.26 5.58 -8.67
N VAL A 50 -3.01 5.25 -8.33
CA VAL A 50 -1.86 6.11 -8.63
C VAL A 50 -1.66 6.25 -10.13
N LEU A 51 -1.76 5.16 -10.88
CA LEU A 51 -1.68 5.20 -12.35
C LEU A 51 -2.84 5.99 -12.96
N GLY A 52 -4.05 5.88 -12.42
CA GLY A 52 -5.20 6.67 -12.87
C GLY A 52 -5.03 8.18 -12.62
N ARG A 53 -4.36 8.54 -11.53
CA ARG A 53 -4.12 9.94 -11.16
C ARG A 53 -2.95 10.59 -11.89
N LEU A 54 -1.84 9.87 -12.02
CA LEU A 54 -0.57 10.42 -12.52
C LEU A 54 -0.27 10.03 -13.97
N GLY A 55 -1.05 9.11 -14.55
CA GLY A 55 -0.75 8.53 -15.85
C GLY A 55 0.32 7.47 -15.82
N PRO A 56 0.88 7.08 -16.97
CA PRO A 56 1.94 6.09 -17.07
C PRO A 56 3.17 6.48 -16.24
N LEU A 57 3.71 5.52 -15.49
CA LEU A 57 4.87 5.72 -14.62
C LEU A 57 5.90 4.61 -14.78
N PRO A 58 7.20 4.93 -14.71
CA PRO A 58 8.22 3.94 -14.46
C PRO A 58 7.89 3.10 -13.21
N VAL A 59 8.10 1.78 -13.30
CA VAL A 59 7.78 0.86 -12.19
C VAL A 59 8.51 1.25 -10.90
N THR A 60 9.73 1.76 -11.01
CA THR A 60 10.51 2.25 -9.86
C THR A 60 9.86 3.46 -9.19
N ARG A 61 9.37 4.41 -9.97
CA ARG A 61 8.64 5.57 -9.46
C ARG A 61 7.29 5.18 -8.88
N LEU A 62 6.57 4.29 -9.54
CA LEU A 62 5.29 3.76 -9.06
C LEU A 62 5.46 3.08 -7.69
N ALA A 63 6.54 2.30 -7.48
CA ALA A 63 6.86 1.69 -6.20
C ALA A 63 7.06 2.74 -5.10
N ALA A 64 7.78 3.81 -5.39
CA ALA A 64 7.97 4.92 -4.46
C ALA A 64 6.65 5.63 -4.10
N GLU A 65 5.78 5.89 -5.10
CA GLU A 65 4.48 6.55 -4.90
C GLU A 65 3.53 5.75 -4.00
N VAL A 66 3.59 4.42 -4.06
CA VAL A 66 2.76 3.54 -3.23
C VAL A 66 3.49 3.00 -1.98
N ALA A 67 4.71 3.49 -1.72
CA ALA A 67 5.55 3.09 -0.59
C ALA A 67 5.79 1.56 -0.52
N LEU A 68 6.04 0.93 -1.66
CA LEU A 68 6.37 -0.48 -1.77
C LEU A 68 7.83 -0.67 -2.20
N ASP A 69 8.47 -1.71 -1.68
CA ASP A 69 9.76 -2.15 -2.19
C ASP A 69 9.62 -2.80 -3.59
N ARG A 70 10.74 -2.90 -4.30
CA ARG A 70 10.78 -3.39 -5.69
C ARG A 70 10.21 -4.81 -5.83
N SER A 71 10.52 -5.70 -4.90
CA SER A 71 10.07 -7.09 -4.98
C SER A 71 8.57 -7.23 -4.69
N THR A 72 8.06 -6.46 -3.74
CA THR A 72 6.63 -6.37 -3.44
C THR A 72 5.86 -5.75 -4.61
N MET A 73 6.43 -4.73 -5.25
CA MET A 73 5.84 -4.13 -6.46
C MET A 73 5.69 -5.16 -7.57
N GLY A 74 6.72 -5.96 -7.87
CA GLY A 74 6.64 -7.02 -8.88
C GLY A 74 5.51 -8.01 -8.60
N ARG A 75 5.40 -8.49 -7.35
CA ARG A 75 4.32 -9.40 -6.94
C ARG A 75 2.91 -8.80 -7.06
N ASN A 76 2.77 -7.49 -7.01
CA ASN A 76 1.50 -6.81 -7.21
C ASN A 76 1.20 -6.54 -8.68
N LEU A 77 2.21 -6.19 -9.48
CA LEU A 77 2.06 -5.91 -10.89
C LEU A 77 1.78 -7.14 -11.74
N ASP A 78 2.45 -8.26 -11.47
CA ASP A 78 2.28 -9.49 -12.26
C ASP A 78 0.82 -9.99 -12.31
N PRO A 79 0.07 -10.08 -11.19
CA PRO A 79 -1.34 -10.42 -11.24
C PRO A 79 -2.20 -9.38 -11.97
N LEU A 80 -1.90 -8.09 -11.81
CA LEU A 80 -2.63 -7.02 -12.48
C LEU A 80 -2.42 -7.05 -13.99
N GLU A 81 -1.21 -7.32 -14.45
CA GLU A 81 -0.88 -7.47 -15.87
C GLU A 81 -1.56 -8.70 -16.47
N ARG A 82 -1.50 -9.86 -15.79
CA ARG A 82 -2.20 -11.08 -16.23
C ARG A 82 -3.71 -10.91 -16.35
N ARG A 83 -4.30 -10.06 -15.52
CA ARG A 83 -5.73 -9.72 -15.56
C ARG A 83 -6.05 -8.62 -16.58
N GLY A 84 -5.05 -8.07 -17.25
CA GLY A 84 -5.22 -7.00 -18.22
C GLY A 84 -5.60 -5.64 -17.63
N LEU A 85 -5.37 -5.43 -16.30
CA LEU A 85 -5.71 -4.19 -15.62
C LEU A 85 -4.60 -3.14 -15.75
N VAL A 86 -3.36 -3.59 -15.92
CA VAL A 86 -2.21 -2.78 -16.29
C VAL A 86 -1.48 -3.42 -17.47
N ARG A 87 -0.66 -2.62 -18.16
CA ARG A 87 0.24 -3.09 -19.21
C ARG A 87 1.62 -2.52 -18.94
N ILE A 88 2.63 -3.38 -18.98
CA ILE A 88 4.04 -2.97 -18.84
C ILE A 88 4.66 -2.88 -20.23
N LYS A 89 5.25 -1.72 -20.53
CA LYS A 89 5.92 -1.43 -21.79
C LYS A 89 7.34 -0.92 -21.54
N ALA A 90 8.22 -1.02 -22.54
CA ALA A 90 9.49 -0.32 -22.53
C ALA A 90 9.27 1.20 -22.52
N GLY A 91 10.18 1.94 -21.89
CA GLY A 91 10.15 3.40 -21.91
C GLY A 91 10.46 3.97 -23.30
N ASP A 92 9.89 5.13 -23.62
CA ASP A 92 10.08 5.79 -24.91
C ASP A 92 11.49 6.37 -25.05
N VAL A 93 12.09 6.85 -23.98
CA VAL A 93 13.45 7.45 -23.94
C VAL A 93 14.52 6.41 -23.60
N ASP A 94 14.26 5.57 -22.60
CA ASP A 94 15.12 4.45 -22.23
C ASP A 94 14.34 3.14 -22.32
N GLN A 95 14.66 2.32 -23.33
CA GLN A 95 14.02 1.04 -23.57
C GLN A 95 14.26 0.00 -22.45
N ARG A 96 15.25 0.22 -21.56
CA ARG A 96 15.48 -0.63 -20.39
C ARG A 96 14.49 -0.34 -19.26
N GLU A 97 13.89 0.84 -19.29
CA GLU A 97 12.91 1.24 -18.31
C GLU A 97 11.59 0.50 -18.55
N ARG A 98 10.99 0.00 -17.49
CA ARG A 98 9.67 -0.61 -17.53
C ARG A 98 8.65 0.42 -17.07
N VAL A 99 7.69 0.74 -17.94
CA VAL A 99 6.64 1.73 -17.68
C VAL A 99 5.29 1.04 -17.54
N ALA A 100 4.62 1.27 -16.43
CA ALA A 100 3.28 0.75 -16.17
C ALA A 100 2.22 1.71 -16.70
N HIS A 101 1.25 1.17 -17.43
CA HIS A 101 0.11 1.87 -18.00
C HIS A 101 -1.19 1.28 -17.44
N LEU A 102 -2.10 2.14 -17.01
CA LEU A 102 -3.46 1.73 -16.67
C LEU A 102 -4.24 1.41 -17.97
N THR A 103 -5.00 0.33 -17.96
CA THR A 103 -5.89 -0.02 -19.06
C THR A 103 -7.33 0.45 -18.79
N ALA A 104 -8.18 0.46 -19.81
CA ALA A 104 -9.61 0.72 -19.63
C ALA A 104 -10.26 -0.29 -18.65
N ALA A 105 -9.81 -1.55 -18.67
CA ALA A 105 -10.24 -2.55 -17.69
C ALA A 105 -9.76 -2.21 -16.28
N GLY A 106 -8.55 -1.65 -16.14
CA GLY A 106 -8.03 -1.14 -14.87
C GLY A 106 -8.85 0.03 -14.31
N GLU A 107 -9.27 0.96 -15.16
CA GLU A 107 -10.17 2.06 -14.77
C GLU A 107 -11.51 1.52 -14.24
N ARG A 108 -12.11 0.57 -14.93
CA ARG A 108 -13.36 -0.07 -14.46
C ARG A 108 -13.16 -0.82 -13.15
N ALA A 109 -12.04 -1.47 -12.95
CA ALA A 109 -11.71 -2.15 -11.70
C ALA A 109 -11.60 -1.17 -10.52
N ILE A 110 -11.02 0.02 -10.74
CA ILE A 110 -11.00 1.09 -9.72
C ILE A 110 -12.43 1.49 -9.34
N GLU A 111 -13.29 1.75 -10.33
CA GLU A 111 -14.67 2.17 -10.07
C GLU A 111 -15.48 1.09 -9.31
N THR A 112 -15.30 -0.17 -9.64
CA THR A 112 -15.92 -1.30 -8.95
C THR A 112 -15.43 -1.43 -7.50
N ALA A 113 -14.13 -1.20 -7.26
CA ALA A 113 -13.53 -1.32 -5.92
C ALA A 113 -13.79 -0.09 -5.04
N ARG A 114 -14.01 1.09 -5.61
CA ARG A 114 -14.12 2.36 -4.90
C ARG A 114 -15.16 2.38 -3.77
N PRO A 115 -16.39 1.85 -3.92
CA PRO A 115 -17.35 1.79 -2.81
C PRO A 115 -16.87 0.97 -1.62
N HIS A 116 -16.20 -0.16 -1.88
CA HIS A 116 -15.63 -1.02 -0.85
C HIS A 116 -14.47 -0.34 -0.10
N TRP A 117 -13.62 0.36 -0.85
CA TRP A 117 -12.55 1.16 -0.27
C TRP A 117 -13.10 2.29 0.61
N ARG A 118 -14.13 3.02 0.16
CA ARG A 118 -14.79 4.08 0.95
C ARG A 118 -15.35 3.55 2.26
N ALA A 119 -16.05 2.43 2.24
CA ALA A 119 -16.58 1.80 3.44
C ALA A 119 -15.47 1.44 4.45
N ALA A 120 -14.33 0.96 3.97
CA ALA A 120 -13.16 0.70 4.81
C ALA A 120 -12.58 1.99 5.39
N GLN A 121 -12.47 3.07 4.60
CA GLN A 121 -12.03 4.38 5.06
C GLN A 121 -12.92 4.92 6.18
N GLU A 122 -14.22 4.87 6.00
CA GLU A 122 -15.21 5.30 7.01
C GLU A 122 -15.05 4.51 8.29
N ARG A 123 -14.88 3.20 8.21
CA ARG A 123 -14.67 2.34 9.38
C ARG A 123 -13.40 2.72 10.14
N ILE A 124 -12.30 2.96 9.47
CA ILE A 124 -11.05 3.41 10.12
C ILE A 124 -11.26 4.76 10.78
N ALA A 125 -11.95 5.69 10.12
CA ALA A 125 -12.19 7.03 10.64
C ALA A 125 -12.98 7.04 11.96
N THR A 126 -13.77 6.00 12.22
CA THR A 126 -14.43 5.84 13.53
C THR A 126 -13.49 5.47 14.67
N LEU A 127 -12.34 4.88 14.36
CA LEU A 127 -11.35 4.44 15.34
C LEU A 127 -10.22 5.46 15.52
N VAL A 128 -9.75 6.02 14.41
CA VAL A 128 -8.63 6.96 14.39
C VAL A 128 -8.94 8.09 13.42
N PRO A 129 -8.93 9.35 13.88
CA PRO A 129 -9.16 10.47 12.99
C PRO A 129 -8.14 10.52 11.84
N PRO A 130 -8.57 10.73 10.59
CA PRO A 130 -7.66 10.74 9.42
C PRO A 130 -6.52 11.75 9.53
N PHE A 131 -6.75 12.89 10.18
CA PHE A 131 -5.71 13.91 10.39
C PHE A 131 -4.59 13.41 11.31
N ALA A 132 -4.90 12.57 12.31
CA ALA A 132 -3.89 12.01 13.22
C ALA A 132 -2.94 11.06 12.49
N ILE A 133 -3.46 10.22 11.60
CA ILE A 133 -2.65 9.33 10.76
C ILE A 133 -1.75 10.13 9.82
N ARG A 134 -2.31 11.16 9.18
CA ARG A 134 -1.54 12.03 8.27
C ARG A 134 -0.45 12.78 9.02
N SER A 135 -0.77 13.40 10.15
CA SER A 135 0.22 14.10 10.98
C SER A 135 1.35 13.18 11.44
N LEU A 136 1.03 11.95 11.84
CA LEU A 136 2.06 10.97 12.21
C LEU A 136 2.96 10.61 11.01
N ALA A 137 2.38 10.37 9.85
CA ALA A 137 3.14 10.08 8.64
C ALA A 137 4.08 11.22 8.25
N ASP A 138 3.58 12.47 8.26
CA ASP A 138 4.35 13.67 7.93
C ASP A 138 5.53 13.87 8.91
N GLN A 139 5.31 13.63 10.21
CA GLN A 139 6.37 13.72 11.22
C GLN A 139 7.45 12.65 11.03
N LEU A 140 7.04 11.42 10.67
CA LEU A 140 7.96 10.31 10.46
C LEU A 140 8.72 10.40 9.13
N ASP A 141 8.20 11.14 8.15
CA ASP A 141 8.91 11.38 6.89
C ASP A 141 10.25 12.12 7.10
N ALA A 142 10.37 12.90 8.16
CA ALA A 142 11.64 13.54 8.54
C ALA A 142 12.75 12.54 8.92
N LEU A 143 12.41 11.27 9.17
CA LEU A 143 13.37 10.20 9.49
C LEU A 143 13.94 9.52 8.24
N ARG A 144 13.50 9.87 7.04
CA ARG A 144 14.03 9.28 5.80
C ARG A 144 15.50 9.67 5.63
N PRO A 145 16.38 8.70 5.36
CA PRO A 145 17.76 9.01 5.02
C PRO A 145 17.81 9.91 3.76
N THR A 146 18.62 10.96 3.82
CA THR A 146 18.93 11.83 2.68
C THR A 146 19.79 11.09 1.66
#